data_1ce78ce8efa31185375f1855bf978cb0
#
_entry.id   1ce78ce8efa31185375f1855bf978cb0
#
_cell.length_a   1.000
_cell.length_b   1.000
_cell.length_c   1.000
_cell.angle_alpha   90.00
_cell.angle_beta   90.00
_cell.angle_gamma   90.00
#
_symmetry.space_group_name_H-M   'P 1'
#
loop_
_entity.id
_entity.type
_entity.pdbx_description
1 polymer ?
#
loop_
_entity_poly.entity_id
_entity_poly.type
_entity_poly.pdbx_seq_one_letter_code
_entity_poly.pdbx_strand_id
1 'polypeptide(L)'
;MSPAAFQDFDTVDADVGETHIFLRRSGSGPAVLLLHGFPQTHLMWRRVAPLLARCFTVVCPDLRGYGRSGCPPSRPDHAAYAKRAMAKDIVALMETLGFPRFCVAGHDRGGRVAYRLALDHPERVERLAVLDVLSTADAWERADKKLATAFWPWSLLAQPEPLPERLVSAAPDAVVDDALGGWGSPGDAFDPEVRAAYIDALRDAARVHAICEEYRAAATLDHEHDAEDRRAGRRIACPVLVLWSGRGPLDSWYADAGGPLALWGAWANDVRGAALDAGHFFPEEIPQRTAEELSGFFAAARNA
;
A
#
# COMPACT_ATOMS: atom_id res chain seq x y z
N MET A 1 17.10 13.17 -7.98
CA MET A 1 15.76 12.97 -8.60
C MET A 1 16.02 12.29 -9.95
N SER A 2 15.48 11.08 -10.16
CA SER A 2 15.62 10.43 -11.47
C SER A 2 14.83 11.21 -12.52
N PRO A 3 15.46 11.75 -13.56
CA PRO A 3 14.79 12.55 -14.59
C PRO A 3 13.78 11.75 -15.42
N ALA A 4 13.88 10.43 -15.41
CA ALA A 4 13.05 9.57 -16.25
C ALA A 4 11.74 9.10 -15.57
N ALA A 5 11.68 9.13 -14.25
CA ALA A 5 10.50 8.72 -13.51
C ALA A 5 9.47 9.85 -13.46
N PHE A 6 8.27 9.63 -13.95
CA PHE A 6 7.17 10.61 -13.90
C PHE A 6 7.45 11.94 -14.67
N GLN A 7 8.17 11.92 -15.80
CA GLN A 7 8.51 13.14 -16.55
C GLN A 7 7.27 13.95 -16.96
N ASP A 8 6.19 13.25 -17.35
CA ASP A 8 4.93 13.87 -17.81
C ASP A 8 3.86 13.92 -16.70
N PHE A 9 4.27 13.82 -15.44
CA PHE A 9 3.36 13.87 -14.31
C PHE A 9 3.50 15.20 -13.56
N ASP A 10 2.37 15.85 -13.33
CA ASP A 10 2.30 17.00 -12.43
C ASP A 10 2.75 16.61 -11.02
N THR A 11 3.46 17.53 -10.38
CA THR A 11 3.78 17.44 -8.96
C THR A 11 2.78 18.29 -8.18
N VAL A 12 2.13 17.69 -7.19
CA VAL A 12 1.16 18.38 -6.33
C VAL A 12 1.52 18.12 -4.87
N ASP A 13 1.36 19.14 -4.04
CA ASP A 13 1.36 19.09 -2.59
C ASP A 13 -0.03 19.54 -2.13
N ALA A 14 -0.82 18.62 -1.59
CA ALA A 14 -2.20 18.90 -1.20
C ALA A 14 -2.33 18.94 0.32
N ASP A 15 -2.92 19.99 0.85
CA ASP A 15 -3.34 20.07 2.24
C ASP A 15 -4.61 19.20 2.41
N VAL A 16 -4.57 18.25 3.34
CA VAL A 16 -5.70 17.35 3.66
C VAL A 16 -6.20 17.57 5.09
N GLY A 17 -5.81 18.66 5.72
CA GLY A 17 -6.23 19.11 7.05
C GLY A 17 -5.21 18.80 8.14
N GLU A 18 -5.03 17.54 8.53
CA GLU A 18 -4.05 17.17 9.57
C GLU A 18 -2.61 17.13 9.06
N THR A 19 -2.43 17.00 7.76
CA THR A 19 -1.12 16.85 7.11
C THR A 19 -1.19 17.31 5.66
N HIS A 20 -0.06 17.33 4.98
CA HIS A 20 -0.01 17.48 3.53
C HIS A 20 0.34 16.14 2.87
N ILE A 21 -0.20 15.92 1.69
CA ILE A 21 0.06 14.73 0.88
C ILE A 21 0.75 15.16 -0.41
N PHE A 22 1.97 14.69 -0.60
CA PHE A 22 2.68 14.79 -1.86
C PHE A 22 2.18 13.75 -2.85
N LEU A 23 2.02 14.12 -4.12
CA LEU A 23 1.61 13.19 -5.16
C LEU A 23 2.17 13.53 -6.54
N ARG A 24 2.12 12.53 -7.42
CA ARG A 24 2.30 12.68 -8.86
C ARG A 24 0.99 12.34 -9.56
N ARG A 25 0.62 13.14 -10.59
CA ARG A 25 -0.63 12.96 -11.32
C ARG A 25 -0.44 13.18 -12.82
N SER A 26 -1.06 12.31 -13.65
CA SER A 26 -1.11 12.49 -15.10
C SER A 26 -2.28 11.73 -15.73
N GLY A 27 -2.48 11.96 -17.02
CA GLY A 27 -3.50 11.29 -17.83
C GLY A 27 -4.87 11.96 -17.77
N SER A 28 -5.83 11.33 -18.42
CA SER A 28 -7.23 11.78 -18.50
C SER A 28 -8.17 10.59 -18.51
N GLY A 29 -9.39 10.79 -18.01
CA GLY A 29 -10.40 9.74 -17.88
C GLY A 29 -10.75 9.44 -16.44
N PRO A 30 -11.36 8.27 -16.13
CA PRO A 30 -11.71 7.87 -14.77
C PRO A 30 -10.50 7.89 -13.84
N ALA A 31 -10.71 8.29 -12.58
CA ALA A 31 -9.63 8.39 -11.62
C ALA A 31 -9.19 7.01 -11.11
N VAL A 32 -7.87 6.79 -11.09
CA VAL A 32 -7.22 5.62 -10.50
C VAL A 32 -6.17 6.09 -9.50
N LEU A 33 -6.32 5.66 -8.27
CA LEU A 33 -5.39 5.91 -7.17
C LEU A 33 -4.46 4.71 -6.98
N LEU A 34 -3.15 4.96 -6.87
CA LEU A 34 -2.12 3.94 -6.69
C LEU A 34 -1.36 4.19 -5.38
N LEU A 35 -1.57 3.31 -4.38
CA LEU A 35 -0.98 3.42 -3.04
C LEU A 35 0.20 2.47 -2.89
N HIS A 36 1.35 3.00 -2.48
CA HIS A 36 2.58 2.25 -2.23
C HIS A 36 2.60 1.59 -0.84
N GLY A 37 3.61 0.73 -0.60
CA GLY A 37 3.88 0.12 0.70
C GLY A 37 5.26 0.41 1.25
N PHE A 38 5.68 -0.38 2.24
CA PHE A 38 7.00 -0.29 2.86
C PHE A 38 8.04 -1.09 2.05
N PRO A 39 9.29 -0.63 1.92
CA PRO A 39 9.86 0.66 2.35
C PRO A 39 9.78 1.73 1.25
N GLN A 40 8.84 1.59 0.34
CA GLN A 40 8.73 2.34 -0.90
C GLN A 40 8.03 3.69 -0.72
N THR A 41 7.93 4.43 -1.84
CA THR A 41 7.20 5.69 -2.00
C THR A 41 6.39 5.62 -3.29
N HIS A 42 5.75 6.72 -3.72
CA HIS A 42 5.11 6.80 -5.03
C HIS A 42 6.01 6.32 -6.19
N LEU A 43 7.34 6.34 -6.01
CA LEU A 43 8.31 5.93 -7.04
C LEU A 43 8.17 4.47 -7.49
N MET A 44 7.60 3.59 -6.66
CA MET A 44 7.33 2.20 -7.08
C MET A 44 6.42 2.12 -8.31
N TRP A 45 5.56 3.12 -8.50
CA TRP A 45 4.60 3.17 -9.60
C TRP A 45 5.15 3.76 -10.89
N ARG A 46 6.42 4.21 -10.90
CA ARG A 46 7.05 4.93 -12.02
C ARG A 46 6.97 4.23 -13.37
N ARG A 47 6.92 2.89 -13.37
CA ARG A 47 6.82 2.07 -14.58
C ARG A 47 5.38 1.67 -14.91
N VAL A 48 4.49 1.59 -13.94
CA VAL A 48 3.07 1.22 -14.10
C VAL A 48 2.21 2.44 -14.43
N ALA A 49 2.38 3.54 -13.69
CA ALA A 49 1.55 4.72 -13.80
C ALA A 49 1.50 5.33 -15.21
N PRO A 50 2.61 5.45 -15.97
CA PRO A 50 2.55 5.95 -17.35
C PRO A 50 1.75 5.06 -18.30
N LEU A 51 1.71 3.76 -18.06
CA LEU A 51 0.91 2.83 -18.86
C LEU A 51 -0.59 3.02 -18.61
N LEU A 52 -0.98 3.19 -17.35
CA LEU A 52 -2.36 3.46 -16.97
C LEU A 52 -2.83 4.87 -17.37
N ALA A 53 -1.95 5.86 -17.35
CA ALA A 53 -2.25 7.26 -17.69
C ALA A 53 -2.70 7.44 -19.16
N ARG A 54 -2.51 6.44 -20.00
CA ARG A 54 -3.04 6.42 -21.38
C ARG A 54 -4.57 6.36 -21.44
N CYS A 55 -5.22 5.87 -20.38
CA CYS A 55 -6.66 5.62 -20.33
C CYS A 55 -7.34 6.16 -19.07
N PHE A 56 -6.59 6.56 -18.07
CA PHE A 56 -7.07 6.96 -16.74
C PHE A 56 -6.39 8.25 -16.29
N THR A 57 -7.03 8.97 -15.39
CA THR A 57 -6.35 9.96 -14.57
C THR A 57 -5.71 9.23 -13.39
N VAL A 58 -4.39 9.12 -13.39
CA VAL A 58 -3.63 8.37 -12.40
C VAL A 58 -3.10 9.30 -11.32
N VAL A 59 -3.30 8.93 -10.05
CA VAL A 59 -2.85 9.66 -8.85
C VAL A 59 -1.97 8.72 -8.03
N CYS A 60 -0.71 9.11 -7.81
CA CYS A 60 0.28 8.35 -7.05
C CYS A 60 0.77 9.17 -5.86
N PRO A 61 0.11 9.12 -4.70
CA PRO A 61 0.55 9.83 -3.52
C PRO A 61 1.68 9.09 -2.79
N ASP A 62 2.46 9.84 -2.01
CA ASP A 62 3.16 9.29 -0.86
C ASP A 62 2.16 9.22 0.30
N LEU A 63 2.10 8.09 0.99
CA LEU A 63 1.26 7.96 2.18
C LEU A 63 1.77 8.87 3.31
N ARG A 64 0.88 9.27 4.23
CA ARG A 64 1.23 9.96 5.49
C ARG A 64 2.42 9.25 6.15
N GLY A 65 3.46 9.99 6.52
CA GLY A 65 4.68 9.45 7.13
C GLY A 65 5.71 8.89 6.14
N TYR A 66 5.40 8.84 4.85
CA TYR A 66 6.29 8.30 3.81
C TYR A 66 6.72 9.37 2.80
N GLY A 67 7.82 9.11 2.11
CA GLY A 67 8.30 9.88 0.98
C GLY A 67 8.40 11.37 1.27
N ARG A 68 7.61 12.18 0.56
CA ARG A 68 7.56 13.64 0.70
C ARG A 68 6.31 14.14 1.43
N SER A 69 5.39 13.25 1.81
CA SER A 69 4.22 13.60 2.62
C SER A 69 4.59 13.95 4.04
N GLY A 70 3.69 14.64 4.75
CA GLY A 70 3.91 15.10 6.10
C GLY A 70 3.90 13.96 7.13
N CYS A 71 4.52 14.25 8.28
CA CYS A 71 4.57 13.38 9.45
C CYS A 71 3.85 14.08 10.61
N PRO A 72 2.52 13.98 10.72
CA PRO A 72 1.79 14.60 11.81
C PRO A 72 2.21 14.02 13.16
N PRO A 73 2.05 14.77 14.27
CA PRO A 73 2.40 14.28 15.59
C PRO A 73 1.68 12.98 15.95
N SER A 74 2.42 12.03 16.49
CA SER A 74 1.85 10.79 17.03
C SER A 74 1.17 11.02 18.38
N ARG A 75 0.36 10.04 18.79
CA ARG A 75 -0.28 9.97 20.11
C ARG A 75 -0.05 8.60 20.71
N PRO A 76 -0.17 8.44 22.04
CA PRO A 76 0.04 7.14 22.69
C PRO A 76 -0.89 6.02 22.20
N ASP A 77 -2.02 6.36 21.60
CA ASP A 77 -2.97 5.42 21.01
C ASP A 77 -2.66 5.05 19.55
N HIS A 78 -1.61 5.63 18.95
CA HIS A 78 -1.19 5.45 17.56
C HIS A 78 -2.24 5.85 16.51
N ALA A 79 -3.37 6.46 16.92
CA ALA A 79 -4.52 6.73 16.05
C ALA A 79 -4.18 7.61 14.84
N ALA A 80 -3.20 8.52 14.98
CA ALA A 80 -2.75 9.37 13.89
C ALA A 80 -2.18 8.60 12.68
N TYR A 81 -1.73 7.36 12.88
CA TYR A 81 -1.14 6.52 11.85
C TYR A 81 -1.93 5.24 11.57
N ALA A 82 -3.13 5.11 12.16
CA ALA A 82 -4.04 4.02 11.83
C ALA A 82 -4.53 4.11 10.38
N LYS A 83 -4.82 2.98 9.75
CA LYS A 83 -5.30 2.92 8.36
C LYS A 83 -6.58 3.74 8.15
N ARG A 84 -7.41 3.88 9.18
CA ARG A 84 -8.60 4.73 9.15
C ARG A 84 -8.26 6.22 9.03
N ALA A 85 -7.21 6.70 9.70
CA ALA A 85 -6.72 8.07 9.54
C ALA A 85 -6.12 8.28 8.16
N MET A 86 -5.32 7.33 7.68
CA MET A 86 -4.73 7.38 6.33
C MET A 86 -5.82 7.33 5.24
N ALA A 87 -6.88 6.55 5.42
CA ALA A 87 -8.02 6.51 4.50
C ALA A 87 -8.74 7.87 4.42
N LYS A 88 -8.88 8.59 5.54
CA LYS A 88 -9.44 9.95 5.56
C LYS A 88 -8.59 10.93 4.78
N ASP A 89 -7.26 10.85 4.86
CA ASP A 89 -6.37 11.66 4.04
C ASP A 89 -6.63 11.44 2.55
N ILE A 90 -6.79 10.19 2.16
CA ILE A 90 -7.06 9.82 0.76
C ILE A 90 -8.42 10.36 0.30
N VAL A 91 -9.47 10.29 1.13
CA VAL A 91 -10.76 10.89 0.80
C VAL A 91 -10.61 12.39 0.58
N ALA A 92 -10.00 13.10 1.52
CA ALA A 92 -9.80 14.55 1.43
C ALA A 92 -8.94 14.93 0.21
N LEU A 93 -7.88 14.16 -0.06
CA LEU A 93 -7.04 14.33 -1.24
C LEU A 93 -7.86 14.22 -2.53
N MET A 94 -8.60 13.13 -2.70
CA MET A 94 -9.35 12.87 -3.93
C MET A 94 -10.50 13.86 -4.11
N GLU A 95 -11.13 14.33 -3.04
CA GLU A 95 -12.11 15.43 -3.07
C GLU A 95 -11.47 16.75 -3.53
N THR A 96 -10.32 17.11 -2.98
CA THR A 96 -9.55 18.32 -3.38
C THR A 96 -9.16 18.26 -4.87
N LEU A 97 -8.87 17.08 -5.40
CA LEU A 97 -8.56 16.87 -6.81
C LEU A 97 -9.80 16.80 -7.72
N GLY A 98 -11.01 16.85 -7.17
CA GLY A 98 -12.28 16.81 -7.91
C GLY A 98 -12.74 15.40 -8.28
N PHE A 99 -12.25 14.36 -7.59
CA PHE A 99 -12.61 12.95 -7.83
C PHE A 99 -13.43 12.39 -6.66
N PRO A 100 -14.77 12.59 -6.64
CA PRO A 100 -15.60 12.08 -5.55
C PRO A 100 -15.71 10.55 -5.52
N ARG A 101 -15.46 9.90 -6.66
CA ARG A 101 -15.43 8.44 -6.80
C ARG A 101 -14.24 8.03 -7.66
N PHE A 102 -13.61 6.91 -7.34
CA PHE A 102 -12.39 6.45 -8.01
C PHE A 102 -12.16 4.95 -7.84
N CYS A 103 -11.35 4.39 -8.72
CA CYS A 103 -10.75 3.07 -8.52
C CYS A 103 -9.47 3.20 -7.69
N VAL A 104 -9.13 2.18 -6.91
CA VAL A 104 -7.91 2.18 -6.10
C VAL A 104 -7.17 0.86 -6.23
N ALA A 105 -5.84 0.94 -6.43
CA ALA A 105 -4.93 -0.17 -6.23
C ALA A 105 -3.98 0.16 -5.08
N GLY A 106 -3.77 -0.79 -4.17
CA GLY A 106 -2.81 -0.64 -3.09
C GLY A 106 -1.91 -1.86 -2.95
N HIS A 107 -0.62 -1.62 -2.82
CA HIS A 107 0.40 -2.64 -2.59
C HIS A 107 0.83 -2.62 -1.12
N ASP A 108 1.01 -3.79 -0.50
CA ASP A 108 1.50 -3.95 0.87
C ASP A 108 0.77 -3.02 1.87
N ARG A 109 1.45 -2.05 2.52
CA ARG A 109 0.83 -1.10 3.46
C ARG A 109 -0.25 -0.26 2.78
N GLY A 110 -0.04 0.13 1.52
CA GLY A 110 -1.04 0.84 0.72
C GLY A 110 -2.27 0.00 0.40
N GLY A 111 -2.12 -1.32 0.25
CA GLY A 111 -3.25 -2.24 0.12
C GLY A 111 -4.10 -2.27 1.38
N ARG A 112 -3.47 -2.13 2.56
CA ARG A 112 -4.18 -2.03 3.84
C ARG A 112 -4.95 -0.72 3.99
N VAL A 113 -4.42 0.38 3.50
CA VAL A 113 -5.15 1.65 3.40
C VAL A 113 -6.31 1.51 2.43
N ALA A 114 -6.09 0.88 1.27
CA ALA A 114 -7.08 0.75 0.21
C ALA A 114 -8.32 -0.07 0.65
N TYR A 115 -8.13 -1.22 1.30
CA TYR A 115 -9.30 -1.98 1.76
C TYR A 115 -10.01 -1.30 2.93
N ARG A 116 -9.28 -0.63 3.85
CA ARG A 116 -9.88 0.16 4.91
C ARG A 116 -10.71 1.31 4.35
N LEU A 117 -10.19 1.98 3.32
CA LEU A 117 -10.93 3.00 2.58
C LEU A 117 -12.23 2.44 1.98
N ALA A 118 -12.18 1.27 1.36
CA ALA A 118 -13.36 0.64 0.76
C ALA A 118 -14.40 0.18 1.80
N LEU A 119 -13.98 -0.18 3.02
CA LEU A 119 -14.88 -0.52 4.13
C LEU A 119 -15.52 0.72 4.78
N ASP A 120 -14.72 1.77 5.02
CA ASP A 120 -15.17 2.97 5.73
C ASP A 120 -15.90 3.98 4.82
N HIS A 121 -15.59 3.97 3.51
CA HIS A 121 -16.10 4.91 2.50
C HIS A 121 -16.57 4.17 1.22
N PRO A 122 -17.52 3.23 1.32
CA PRO A 122 -17.95 2.40 0.18
C PRO A 122 -18.51 3.21 -0.98
N GLU A 123 -19.03 4.42 -0.74
CA GLU A 123 -19.55 5.33 -1.75
C GLU A 123 -18.44 5.96 -2.62
N ARG A 124 -17.18 5.91 -2.17
CA ARG A 124 -16.02 6.51 -2.84
C ARG A 124 -15.29 5.54 -3.78
N VAL A 125 -15.29 4.26 -3.44
CA VAL A 125 -14.47 3.25 -4.13
C VAL A 125 -15.32 2.47 -5.14
N GLU A 126 -15.02 2.64 -6.43
CA GLU A 126 -15.72 1.93 -7.49
C GLU A 126 -15.19 0.50 -7.68
N ARG A 127 -13.89 0.31 -7.57
CA ARG A 127 -13.19 -0.97 -7.65
C ARG A 127 -11.93 -0.93 -6.81
N LEU A 128 -11.63 -2.03 -6.14
CA LEU A 128 -10.45 -2.19 -5.29
C LEU A 128 -9.52 -3.26 -5.87
N ALA A 129 -8.25 -2.94 -6.05
CA ALA A 129 -7.21 -3.93 -6.28
C ALA A 129 -6.25 -3.99 -5.06
N VAL A 130 -6.06 -5.17 -4.50
CA VAL A 130 -5.10 -5.43 -3.41
C VAL A 130 -3.94 -6.27 -3.95
N LEU A 131 -2.72 -5.77 -3.76
CA LEU A 131 -1.51 -6.33 -4.34
C LEU A 131 -0.60 -6.84 -3.23
N ASP A 132 -0.41 -8.15 -3.22
CA ASP A 132 0.42 -8.94 -2.28
C ASP A 132 0.17 -8.65 -0.81
N VAL A 133 -1.10 -8.61 -0.42
CA VAL A 133 -1.52 -8.25 0.93
C VAL A 133 -2.79 -9.02 1.35
N LEU A 134 -2.89 -9.29 2.66
CA LEU A 134 -4.12 -9.72 3.33
C LEU A 134 -4.61 -8.63 4.29
N SER A 135 -5.80 -8.79 4.87
CA SER A 135 -6.27 -7.91 5.94
C SER A 135 -5.30 -7.91 7.12
N THR A 136 -5.33 -6.85 7.91
CA THR A 136 -4.47 -6.74 9.09
C THR A 136 -4.81 -7.81 10.12
N ALA A 137 -6.09 -8.08 10.33
CA ALA A 137 -6.53 -9.14 11.24
C ALA A 137 -6.09 -10.53 10.77
N ASP A 138 -6.28 -10.88 9.48
CA ASP A 138 -5.85 -12.18 8.97
C ASP A 138 -4.35 -12.40 9.13
N ALA A 139 -3.54 -11.36 8.93
CA ALA A 139 -2.10 -11.44 9.09
C ALA A 139 -1.70 -11.68 10.56
N TRP A 140 -2.26 -10.93 11.51
CA TRP A 140 -1.92 -11.07 12.94
C TRP A 140 -2.49 -12.33 13.57
N GLU A 141 -3.74 -12.69 13.30
CA GLU A 141 -4.38 -13.89 13.86
C GLU A 141 -3.74 -15.20 13.38
N ARG A 142 -3.08 -15.15 12.22
CA ARG A 142 -2.36 -16.30 11.62
C ARG A 142 -0.86 -16.18 11.72
N ALA A 143 -0.36 -15.20 12.50
CA ALA A 143 1.06 -14.99 12.67
C ALA A 143 1.73 -16.23 13.30
N ASP A 144 2.74 -16.73 12.62
CA ASP A 144 3.52 -17.87 13.03
C ASP A 144 5.02 -17.61 12.86
N LYS A 145 5.85 -18.64 13.05
CA LYS A 145 7.29 -18.56 12.82
C LYS A 145 7.64 -18.05 11.41
N LYS A 146 6.87 -18.43 10.37
CA LYS A 146 7.16 -18.01 8.99
C LYS A 146 6.95 -16.51 8.82
N LEU A 147 5.83 -15.98 9.33
CA LEU A 147 5.60 -14.54 9.33
C LEU A 147 6.69 -13.80 10.10
N ALA A 148 7.00 -14.24 11.31
CA ALA A 148 7.99 -13.57 12.16
C ALA A 148 9.40 -13.53 11.54
N THR A 149 9.78 -14.57 10.79
CA THR A 149 11.11 -14.67 10.17
C THR A 149 11.19 -14.04 8.79
N ALA A 150 10.15 -14.09 7.98
CA ALA A 150 10.17 -13.55 6.63
C ALA A 150 9.69 -12.09 6.58
N PHE A 151 8.66 -11.73 7.36
CA PHE A 151 8.16 -10.36 7.45
C PHE A 151 8.53 -9.73 8.81
N TRP A 152 9.82 -9.73 9.13
CA TRP A 152 10.35 -9.15 10.37
C TRP A 152 9.91 -7.69 10.63
N PRO A 153 9.60 -6.83 9.62
CA PRO A 153 9.11 -5.48 9.91
C PRO A 153 7.86 -5.46 10.78
N TRP A 154 6.99 -6.46 10.66
CA TRP A 154 5.77 -6.55 11.48
C TRP A 154 6.07 -6.66 12.97
N SER A 155 7.03 -7.50 13.34
CA SER A 155 7.38 -7.72 14.74
C SER A 155 8.36 -6.67 15.28
N LEU A 156 9.29 -6.19 14.45
CA LEU A 156 10.29 -5.21 14.87
C LEU A 156 9.72 -3.79 14.94
N LEU A 157 9.07 -3.31 13.87
CA LEU A 157 8.64 -1.91 13.78
C LEU A 157 7.44 -1.61 14.70
N ALA A 158 6.70 -2.63 15.13
CA ALA A 158 5.64 -2.51 16.12
C ALA A 158 6.16 -2.47 17.58
N GLN A 159 7.46 -2.64 17.83
CA GLN A 159 8.01 -2.55 19.19
C GLN A 159 7.88 -1.13 19.76
N PRO A 160 7.83 -0.97 21.09
CA PRO A 160 7.81 0.34 21.72
C PRO A 160 9.04 1.21 21.35
N GLU A 161 8.78 2.52 21.20
CA GLU A 161 9.84 3.53 21.07
C GLU A 161 10.83 3.42 22.26
N PRO A 162 12.15 3.61 22.05
CA PRO A 162 12.82 4.05 20.82
C PRO A 162 13.54 2.91 20.08
N LEU A 163 13.22 1.64 20.34
CA LEU A 163 14.02 0.52 19.83
C LEU A 163 14.03 0.45 18.30
N PRO A 164 12.89 0.34 17.60
CA PRO A 164 12.89 0.21 16.15
C PRO A 164 13.43 1.47 15.46
N GLU A 165 13.11 2.65 15.96
CA GLU A 165 13.61 3.92 15.40
C GLU A 165 15.15 3.97 15.41
N ARG A 166 15.76 3.56 16.52
CA ARG A 166 17.23 3.54 16.64
C ARG A 166 17.87 2.53 15.71
N LEU A 167 17.27 1.34 15.53
CA LEU A 167 17.80 0.29 14.66
C LEU A 167 17.70 0.69 13.19
N VAL A 168 16.54 1.20 12.75
CA VAL A 168 16.35 1.66 11.38
C VAL A 168 17.26 2.85 11.05
N SER A 169 17.34 3.84 11.94
CA SER A 169 18.20 5.03 11.71
C SER A 169 19.70 4.69 11.72
N ALA A 170 20.11 3.60 12.37
CA ALA A 170 21.51 3.19 12.40
C ALA A 170 21.99 2.54 11.11
N ALA A 171 21.08 1.87 10.36
CA ALA A 171 21.41 1.16 9.13
C ALA A 171 20.23 1.18 8.14
N PRO A 172 19.82 2.37 7.64
CA PRO A 172 18.67 2.50 6.74
C PRO A 172 18.84 1.75 5.41
N ASP A 173 20.07 1.65 4.92
CA ASP A 173 20.43 0.89 3.72
C ASP A 173 20.22 -0.62 3.92
N ALA A 174 20.67 -1.17 5.06
CA ALA A 174 20.46 -2.58 5.36
C ALA A 174 18.96 -2.92 5.48
N VAL A 175 18.16 -2.03 6.07
CA VAL A 175 16.72 -2.19 6.21
C VAL A 175 16.03 -2.21 4.83
N VAL A 176 16.38 -1.28 3.94
CA VAL A 176 15.83 -1.22 2.58
C VAL A 176 16.25 -2.42 1.76
N ASP A 177 17.55 -2.78 1.80
CA ASP A 177 18.07 -3.88 1.02
C ASP A 177 17.47 -5.23 1.41
N ASP A 178 17.35 -5.48 2.71
CA ASP A 178 16.73 -6.71 3.20
C ASP A 178 15.24 -6.76 2.82
N ALA A 179 14.51 -5.66 2.98
CA ALA A 179 13.11 -5.60 2.60
C ALA A 179 12.94 -5.83 1.08
N LEU A 180 13.71 -5.16 0.23
CA LEU A 180 13.61 -5.29 -1.22
C LEU A 180 14.05 -6.66 -1.73
N GLY A 181 15.07 -7.29 -1.12
CA GLY A 181 15.63 -8.57 -1.53
C GLY A 181 15.01 -9.79 -0.86
N GLY A 182 14.37 -9.62 0.30
CA GLY A 182 13.95 -10.73 1.16
C GLY A 182 12.63 -11.41 0.76
N TRP A 183 11.83 -10.81 -0.14
CA TRP A 183 10.46 -11.28 -0.43
C TRP A 183 10.27 -11.74 -1.87
N GLY A 184 11.30 -12.38 -2.43
CA GLY A 184 11.26 -13.07 -3.71
C GLY A 184 11.50 -12.19 -4.95
N SER A 185 11.72 -10.89 -4.77
CA SER A 185 12.06 -9.98 -5.87
C SER A 185 13.56 -10.03 -6.18
N PRO A 186 13.96 -10.05 -7.46
CA PRO A 186 15.38 -10.02 -7.83
C PRO A 186 15.96 -8.62 -7.59
N GLY A 187 17.22 -8.55 -7.17
CA GLY A 187 17.87 -7.28 -6.82
C GLY A 187 17.99 -6.27 -7.97
N ASP A 188 18.01 -6.74 -9.23
CA ASP A 188 18.05 -5.92 -10.44
C ASP A 188 16.67 -5.35 -10.86
N ALA A 189 15.59 -5.70 -10.14
CA ALA A 189 14.28 -5.09 -10.35
C ALA A 189 14.25 -3.60 -9.98
N PHE A 190 15.16 -3.17 -9.11
CA PHE A 190 15.16 -1.82 -8.53
C PHE A 190 16.26 -0.96 -9.15
N ASP A 191 15.86 0.16 -9.80
CA ASP A 191 16.82 1.14 -10.29
C ASP A 191 17.65 1.71 -9.12
N PRO A 192 18.98 1.85 -9.24
CA PRO A 192 19.84 2.33 -8.15
C PRO A 192 19.42 3.68 -7.57
N GLU A 193 18.94 4.61 -8.41
CA GLU A 193 18.47 5.92 -7.96
C GLU A 193 17.17 5.83 -7.16
N VAL A 194 16.27 4.90 -7.51
CA VAL A 194 15.02 4.66 -6.80
C VAL A 194 15.31 4.00 -5.46
N ARG A 195 16.19 3.00 -5.44
CA ARG A 195 16.67 2.39 -4.20
C ARG A 195 17.31 3.44 -3.28
N ALA A 196 18.15 4.32 -3.81
CA ALA A 196 18.74 5.40 -3.02
C ALA A 196 17.70 6.34 -2.43
N ALA A 197 16.62 6.65 -3.19
CA ALA A 197 15.53 7.48 -2.67
C ALA A 197 14.75 6.82 -1.52
N TYR A 198 14.57 5.51 -1.56
CA TYR A 198 13.96 4.76 -0.43
C TYR A 198 14.85 4.79 0.81
N ILE A 199 16.17 4.63 0.64
CA ILE A 199 17.14 4.75 1.73
C ILE A 199 17.13 6.17 2.32
N ASP A 200 17.14 7.20 1.46
CA ASP A 200 17.15 8.59 1.92
C ASP A 200 15.89 8.94 2.73
N ALA A 201 14.74 8.36 2.39
CA ALA A 201 13.52 8.52 3.17
C ALA A 201 13.67 7.98 4.61
N LEU A 202 14.41 6.88 4.80
CA LEU A 202 14.66 6.29 6.13
C LEU A 202 15.82 6.95 6.91
N ARG A 203 16.47 7.98 6.35
CA ARG A 203 17.42 8.83 7.09
C ARG A 203 16.75 9.95 7.87
N ASP A 204 15.49 10.25 7.56
CA ASP A 204 14.68 11.23 8.28
C ASP A 204 14.05 10.59 9.51
N ALA A 205 14.47 11.02 10.70
CA ALA A 205 14.00 10.47 11.96
C ALA A 205 12.48 10.62 12.17
N ALA A 206 11.86 11.70 11.66
CA ALA A 206 10.42 11.87 11.75
C ALA A 206 9.67 10.85 10.89
N ARG A 207 10.21 10.49 9.71
CA ARG A 207 9.64 9.45 8.85
C ARG A 207 9.80 8.06 9.44
N VAL A 208 10.98 7.76 9.98
CA VAL A 208 11.21 6.49 10.67
C VAL A 208 10.22 6.32 11.83
N HIS A 209 10.03 7.37 12.66
CA HIS A 209 9.05 7.35 13.74
C HIS A 209 7.62 7.16 13.20
N ALA A 210 7.23 7.89 12.17
CA ALA A 210 5.92 7.78 11.54
C ALA A 210 5.63 6.37 11.00
N ILE A 211 6.62 5.74 10.37
CA ILE A 211 6.54 4.36 9.89
C ILE A 211 6.36 3.39 11.08
N CYS A 212 7.16 3.54 12.14
CA CYS A 212 7.00 2.70 13.34
C CYS A 212 5.61 2.87 13.97
N GLU A 213 5.09 4.10 14.04
CA GLU A 213 3.75 4.39 14.53
C GLU A 213 2.65 3.72 13.68
N GLU A 214 2.85 3.67 12.36
CA GLU A 214 1.94 2.97 11.44
C GLU A 214 1.92 1.45 11.69
N TYR A 215 3.08 0.85 12.03
CA TYR A 215 3.15 -0.57 12.42
C TYR A 215 2.58 -0.82 13.82
N ARG A 216 2.74 0.10 14.78
CA ARG A 216 2.10 0.04 16.10
C ARG A 216 0.59 0.12 15.99
N ALA A 217 0.08 1.04 15.16
CA ALA A 217 -1.34 1.13 14.85
C ALA A 217 -1.87 -0.18 14.22
N ALA A 218 -1.08 -0.82 13.35
CA ALA A 218 -1.46 -2.09 12.74
C ALA A 218 -1.55 -3.23 13.75
N ALA A 219 -0.68 -3.22 14.77
CA ALA A 219 -0.69 -4.23 15.85
C ALA A 219 -1.79 -4.00 16.90
N THR A 220 -2.44 -2.84 16.88
CA THR A 220 -3.45 -2.43 17.86
C THR A 220 -4.76 -2.04 17.16
N LEU A 221 -4.95 -0.76 16.86
CA LEU A 221 -6.20 -0.19 16.36
C LEU A 221 -6.67 -0.81 15.04
N ASP A 222 -5.77 -1.03 14.07
CA ASP A 222 -6.18 -1.57 12.78
C ASP A 222 -6.67 -3.01 12.90
N HIS A 223 -6.03 -3.82 13.76
CA HIS A 223 -6.49 -5.16 14.10
C HIS A 223 -7.86 -5.12 14.79
N GLU A 224 -8.07 -4.20 15.73
CA GLU A 224 -9.35 -4.02 16.42
C GLU A 224 -10.46 -3.60 15.45
N HIS A 225 -10.18 -2.64 14.56
CA HIS A 225 -11.13 -2.21 13.53
C HIS A 225 -11.55 -3.35 12.60
N ASP A 226 -10.59 -4.17 12.16
CA ASP A 226 -10.88 -5.34 11.34
C ASP A 226 -11.73 -6.38 12.10
N ALA A 227 -11.40 -6.64 13.36
CA ALA A 227 -12.14 -7.57 14.19
C ALA A 227 -13.60 -7.08 14.46
N GLU A 228 -13.80 -5.78 14.63
CA GLU A 228 -15.13 -5.16 14.73
C GLU A 228 -15.92 -5.31 13.45
N ASP A 229 -15.33 -5.03 12.29
CA ASP A 229 -15.97 -5.15 10.99
C ASP A 229 -16.39 -6.59 10.73
N ARG A 230 -15.51 -7.56 11.03
CA ARG A 230 -15.80 -8.99 10.90
C ARG A 230 -16.97 -9.41 11.79
N ARG A 231 -16.99 -8.98 13.07
CA ARG A 231 -18.10 -9.26 14.00
C ARG A 231 -19.42 -8.62 13.56
N ALA A 232 -19.36 -7.44 12.95
CA ALA A 232 -20.51 -6.74 12.43
C ALA A 232 -20.97 -7.26 11.03
N GLY A 233 -20.24 -8.21 10.44
CA GLY A 233 -20.52 -8.71 9.09
C GLY A 233 -20.32 -7.66 8.00
N ARG A 234 -19.55 -6.61 8.25
CA ARG A 234 -19.24 -5.58 7.24
C ARG A 234 -18.38 -6.16 6.15
N ARG A 235 -18.71 -5.85 4.90
CA ARG A 235 -18.02 -6.35 3.72
C ARG A 235 -17.77 -5.21 2.73
N ILE A 236 -16.69 -5.35 1.98
CA ILE A 236 -16.36 -4.45 0.88
C ILE A 236 -17.46 -4.58 -0.18
N ALA A 237 -18.08 -3.46 -0.54
CA ALA A 237 -19.23 -3.41 -1.43
C ALA A 237 -18.86 -3.47 -2.92
N CYS A 238 -17.67 -2.97 -3.29
CA CYS A 238 -17.20 -2.95 -4.67
C CYS A 238 -16.51 -4.26 -5.07
N PRO A 239 -16.36 -4.55 -6.38
CA PRO A 239 -15.54 -5.66 -6.85
C PRO A 239 -14.08 -5.55 -6.40
N VAL A 240 -13.46 -6.68 -6.05
CA VAL A 240 -12.08 -6.78 -5.57
C VAL A 240 -11.23 -7.64 -6.49
N LEU A 241 -10.11 -7.09 -6.96
CA LEU A 241 -9.04 -7.82 -7.62
C LEU A 241 -7.93 -8.11 -6.60
N VAL A 242 -7.57 -9.38 -6.45
CA VAL A 242 -6.48 -9.84 -5.59
C VAL A 242 -5.35 -10.35 -6.48
N LEU A 243 -4.21 -9.65 -6.47
CA LEU A 243 -2.99 -10.11 -7.13
C LEU A 243 -1.93 -10.39 -6.06
N TRP A 244 -1.24 -11.51 -6.18
CA TRP A 244 -0.18 -11.84 -5.22
C TRP A 244 1.03 -12.48 -5.89
N SER A 245 2.15 -12.42 -5.19
CA SER A 245 3.42 -13.01 -5.62
C SER A 245 3.33 -14.54 -5.60
N GLY A 246 3.58 -15.19 -6.73
CA GLY A 246 3.74 -16.64 -6.81
C GLY A 246 5.10 -17.14 -6.31
N ARG A 247 6.07 -16.23 -6.09
CA ARG A 247 7.40 -16.56 -5.52
C ARG A 247 7.55 -16.10 -4.07
N GLY A 248 6.59 -15.32 -3.59
CA GLY A 248 6.56 -14.83 -2.22
C GLY A 248 5.85 -15.77 -1.26
N PRO A 249 5.87 -15.44 0.03
CA PRO A 249 5.30 -16.32 1.05
C PRO A 249 3.77 -16.36 1.06
N LEU A 250 3.07 -15.38 0.51
CA LEU A 250 1.60 -15.31 0.56
C LEU A 250 0.93 -16.52 -0.10
N ASP A 251 1.48 -16.99 -1.21
CA ASP A 251 0.92 -18.13 -1.96
C ASP A 251 0.92 -19.42 -1.13
N SER A 252 1.97 -19.66 -0.36
CA SER A 252 2.15 -20.89 0.40
C SER A 252 1.69 -20.82 1.85
N TRP A 253 1.77 -19.67 2.51
CA TRP A 253 1.49 -19.55 3.95
C TRP A 253 0.04 -19.79 4.29
N TYR A 254 -0.85 -19.39 3.41
CA TYR A 254 -2.28 -19.43 3.63
C TYR A 254 -2.99 -20.52 2.81
N ALA A 255 -2.22 -21.49 2.29
CA ALA A 255 -2.76 -22.61 1.52
C ALA A 255 -3.80 -23.40 2.32
N ASP A 256 -3.54 -23.65 3.60
CA ASP A 256 -4.46 -24.36 4.50
C ASP A 256 -5.77 -23.59 4.77
N ALA A 257 -5.78 -22.28 4.53
CA ALA A 257 -6.98 -21.43 4.62
C ALA A 257 -7.67 -21.21 3.26
N GLY A 258 -7.27 -21.95 2.22
CA GLY A 258 -7.79 -21.80 0.87
C GLY A 258 -7.11 -20.69 0.05
N GLY A 259 -5.98 -20.16 0.55
CA GLY A 259 -5.18 -19.12 -0.12
C GLY A 259 -5.77 -17.71 -0.06
N PRO A 260 -5.11 -16.76 -0.73
CA PRO A 260 -5.50 -15.34 -0.68
C PRO A 260 -6.94 -15.08 -1.14
N LEU A 261 -7.44 -15.78 -2.16
CA LEU A 261 -8.81 -15.59 -2.65
C LEU A 261 -9.87 -16.00 -1.62
N ALA A 262 -9.65 -17.10 -0.90
CA ALA A 262 -10.59 -17.54 0.13
C ALA A 262 -10.63 -16.56 1.30
N LEU A 263 -9.46 -16.04 1.71
CA LEU A 263 -9.37 -15.06 2.78
C LEU A 263 -10.05 -13.74 2.38
N TRP A 264 -9.81 -13.22 1.19
CA TRP A 264 -10.50 -12.03 0.70
C TRP A 264 -11.99 -12.27 0.44
N GLY A 265 -12.40 -13.52 0.13
CA GLY A 265 -13.80 -13.93 0.04
C GLY A 265 -14.57 -13.77 1.36
N ALA A 266 -13.88 -13.72 2.52
CA ALA A 266 -14.49 -13.37 3.79
C ALA A 266 -14.78 -11.85 3.93
N TRP A 267 -14.07 -11.01 3.20
CA TRP A 267 -14.16 -9.54 3.25
C TRP A 267 -15.00 -8.92 2.13
N ALA A 268 -15.18 -9.60 1.01
CA ALA A 268 -15.93 -9.07 -0.13
C ALA A 268 -16.78 -10.17 -0.78
N ASN A 269 -17.83 -9.77 -1.53
CA ASN A 269 -18.71 -10.71 -2.22
C ASN A 269 -18.25 -11.01 -3.66
N ASP A 270 -17.64 -10.04 -4.31
CA ASP A 270 -17.12 -10.16 -5.68
C ASP A 270 -15.58 -10.09 -5.64
N VAL A 271 -14.93 -11.26 -5.57
CA VAL A 271 -13.47 -11.40 -5.46
C VAL A 271 -12.96 -12.23 -6.61
N ARG A 272 -11.97 -11.71 -7.32
CA ARG A 272 -11.22 -12.45 -8.34
C ARG A 272 -9.74 -12.12 -8.26
N GLY A 273 -8.90 -12.95 -8.82
CA GLY A 273 -7.47 -12.68 -8.84
C GLY A 273 -6.64 -13.89 -9.21
N ALA A 274 -5.33 -13.71 -9.15
CA ALA A 274 -4.36 -14.75 -9.48
C ALA A 274 -2.98 -14.47 -8.85
N ALA A 275 -2.18 -15.51 -8.69
CA ALA A 275 -0.75 -15.40 -8.47
C ALA A 275 -0.06 -14.88 -9.74
N LEU A 276 0.93 -14.02 -9.56
CA LEU A 276 1.82 -13.55 -10.61
C LEU A 276 3.20 -14.21 -10.45
N ASP A 277 3.81 -14.61 -11.55
CA ASP A 277 5.17 -15.18 -11.53
C ASP A 277 6.22 -14.08 -11.30
N ALA A 278 6.23 -13.56 -10.09
CA ALA A 278 7.10 -12.47 -9.62
C ALA A 278 7.24 -12.53 -8.11
N GLY A 279 8.16 -11.73 -7.54
CA GLY A 279 8.28 -11.50 -6.10
C GLY A 279 7.24 -10.50 -5.58
N HIS A 280 7.43 -10.10 -4.32
CA HIS A 280 6.53 -9.17 -3.62
C HIS A 280 6.36 -7.83 -4.36
N PHE A 281 7.44 -7.30 -4.92
CA PHE A 281 7.44 -5.99 -5.58
C PHE A 281 7.13 -6.06 -7.08
N PHE A 282 6.21 -6.94 -7.48
CA PHE A 282 5.86 -7.16 -8.88
C PHE A 282 5.46 -5.89 -9.67
N PRO A 283 4.97 -4.79 -9.08
CA PRO A 283 4.80 -3.54 -9.84
C PRO A 283 6.12 -2.97 -10.38
N GLU A 284 7.23 -3.27 -9.73
CA GLU A 284 8.58 -2.90 -10.20
C GLU A 284 9.22 -3.97 -11.09
N GLU A 285 8.95 -5.26 -10.82
CA GLU A 285 9.53 -6.38 -11.55
C GLU A 285 8.87 -6.62 -12.92
N ILE A 286 7.54 -6.62 -12.96
CA ILE A 286 6.72 -6.92 -14.14
C ILE A 286 5.68 -5.82 -14.39
N PRO A 287 6.10 -4.55 -14.59
CA PRO A 287 5.21 -3.39 -14.63
C PRO A 287 4.18 -3.46 -15.76
N GLN A 288 4.53 -4.03 -16.93
CA GLN A 288 3.61 -4.19 -18.05
C GLN A 288 2.45 -5.12 -17.68
N ARG A 289 2.76 -6.29 -17.12
CA ARG A 289 1.76 -7.26 -16.69
C ARG A 289 0.89 -6.68 -15.58
N THR A 290 1.48 -6.00 -14.60
CA THR A 290 0.74 -5.33 -13.54
C THR A 290 -0.23 -4.28 -14.09
N ALA A 291 0.22 -3.45 -15.04
CA ALA A 291 -0.62 -2.44 -15.68
C ALA A 291 -1.75 -3.06 -16.50
N GLU A 292 -1.51 -4.17 -17.20
CA GLU A 292 -2.54 -4.89 -17.96
C GLU A 292 -3.64 -5.43 -17.04
N GLU A 293 -3.29 -6.09 -15.94
CA GLU A 293 -4.25 -6.60 -14.96
C GLU A 293 -5.10 -5.49 -14.36
N LEU A 294 -4.44 -4.39 -13.92
CA LEU A 294 -5.13 -3.24 -13.33
C LEU A 294 -6.02 -2.54 -14.37
N SER A 295 -5.51 -2.30 -15.58
CA SER A 295 -6.26 -1.63 -16.65
C SER A 295 -7.49 -2.44 -17.04
N GLY A 296 -7.35 -3.76 -17.25
CA GLY A 296 -8.45 -4.65 -17.58
C GLY A 296 -9.52 -4.68 -16.48
N PHE A 297 -9.08 -4.66 -15.22
CA PHE A 297 -10.00 -4.64 -14.08
C PHE A 297 -10.74 -3.30 -13.97
N PHE A 298 -10.04 -2.18 -14.07
CA PHE A 298 -10.63 -0.86 -13.90
C PHE A 298 -11.47 -0.40 -15.10
N ALA A 299 -11.13 -0.83 -16.33
CA ALA A 299 -11.92 -0.50 -17.52
C ALA A 299 -13.35 -1.07 -17.46
N ALA A 300 -13.56 -2.18 -16.78
CA ALA A 300 -14.90 -2.76 -16.62
C ALA A 300 -15.86 -1.88 -15.76
N ALA A 301 -15.35 -0.89 -15.03
CA ALA A 301 -16.18 0.13 -14.37
C ALA A 301 -16.86 1.08 -15.36
N ARG A 302 -16.37 1.19 -16.61
CA ARG A 302 -16.91 2.08 -17.64
C ARG A 302 -18.18 1.54 -18.31
N ASN A 303 -18.49 0.26 -18.12
CA ASN A 303 -19.58 -0.45 -18.79
C ASN A 303 -20.72 -0.85 -17.85
N ALA A 304 -20.66 -0.47 -16.59
CA ALA A 304 -21.67 -0.71 -15.56
C ALA A 304 -22.34 0.61 -15.13
#